data_451e32b3bcde5f67d5883b2d5ba37c96
#
_entry.id   451e32b3bcde5f67d5883b2d5ba37c96
#
_cell.length_a   1.000
_cell.length_b   1.000
_cell.length_c   1.000
_cell.angle_alpha   90.00
_cell.angle_beta   90.00
_cell.angle_gamma   90.00
#
_symmetry.space_group_name_H-M   'P 1'
#
loop_
_entity.id
_entity.type
_entity.pdbx_description
1 polymer ?
#
loop_
_entity_poly.entity_id
_entity_poly.type
_entity_poly.pdbx_seq_one_letter_code
_entity_poly.pdbx_strand_id
1 'polypeptide(L)'
;MIQKDCFTKEWIEQVKNNLNYPDVNLIEKVIRAFSLVEMLTLAGCPYIWKGGSSLMLLLAPRRNRLSIDVDIICPPGTEIEKYLTRYKDFGFTESEPKDREQPGTDIPKSHQKLHYNVAYLSNSDRKESILLDVLYEDAQYEKVETLKVESPFIRLDGEPLTVRIPSVNDIMGDKLTAFAPNTSGIPYYKKGEPKFVEIIKQLY
;
A
#
# COMPACT_ATOMS: atom_id res chain seq x y z
N MET A 1 -7.27 1.70 -16.75
CA MET A 1 -7.60 2.33 -15.44
C MET A 1 -8.54 1.42 -14.68
N ILE A 2 -8.51 1.46 -13.34
CA ILE A 2 -9.46 0.73 -12.48
C ILE A 2 -10.88 1.24 -12.77
N GLN A 3 -11.80 0.31 -13.05
CA GLN A 3 -13.19 0.64 -13.34
C GLN A 3 -13.88 1.23 -12.10
N LYS A 4 -14.75 2.22 -12.28
CA LYS A 4 -15.43 2.90 -11.16
C LYS A 4 -16.37 1.99 -10.38
N ASP A 5 -16.89 0.94 -11.00
CA ASP A 5 -17.72 -0.06 -10.35
C ASP A 5 -16.96 -0.88 -9.28
N CYS A 6 -15.61 -0.94 -9.36
CA CYS A 6 -14.79 -1.56 -8.32
C CYS A 6 -14.93 -0.89 -6.93
N PHE A 7 -15.42 0.34 -6.89
CA PHE A 7 -15.65 1.10 -5.64
C PHE A 7 -17.10 0.99 -5.14
N THR A 8 -17.85 -0.02 -5.57
CA THR A 8 -19.24 -0.25 -5.15
C THR A 8 -19.35 -1.42 -4.19
N LYS A 9 -20.43 -1.43 -3.40
CA LYS A 9 -20.75 -2.53 -2.50
C LYS A 9 -20.90 -3.85 -3.25
N GLU A 10 -21.57 -3.82 -4.40
CA GLU A 10 -21.85 -4.98 -5.24
C GLU A 10 -20.56 -5.65 -5.69
N TRP A 11 -19.56 -4.87 -6.12
CA TRP A 11 -18.27 -5.40 -6.50
C TRP A 11 -17.51 -6.00 -5.31
N ILE A 12 -17.49 -5.30 -4.17
CA ILE A 12 -16.82 -5.79 -2.95
C ILE A 12 -17.42 -7.14 -2.50
N GLU A 13 -18.75 -7.27 -2.52
CA GLU A 13 -19.43 -8.54 -2.19
C GLU A 13 -19.13 -9.63 -3.24
N GLN A 14 -19.05 -9.28 -4.51
CA GLN A 14 -18.66 -10.24 -5.56
C GLN A 14 -17.23 -10.76 -5.33
N VAL A 15 -16.29 -9.88 -5.04
CA VAL A 15 -14.89 -10.25 -4.73
C VAL A 15 -14.82 -11.14 -3.48
N LYS A 16 -15.56 -10.79 -2.41
CA LYS A 16 -15.68 -11.59 -1.21
C LYS A 16 -16.08 -13.02 -1.50
N ASN A 17 -17.14 -13.19 -2.30
CA ASN A 17 -17.67 -14.50 -2.65
C ASN A 17 -16.72 -15.28 -3.55
N ASN A 18 -16.15 -14.63 -4.57
CA ASN A 18 -15.26 -15.28 -5.54
C ASN A 18 -13.94 -15.74 -4.91
N LEU A 19 -13.41 -14.97 -3.96
CA LEU A 19 -12.15 -15.27 -3.29
C LEU A 19 -12.32 -16.00 -1.96
N ASN A 20 -13.57 -16.22 -1.53
CA ASN A 20 -13.90 -16.78 -0.21
C ASN A 20 -13.16 -16.05 0.93
N TYR A 21 -13.14 -14.70 0.87
CA TYR A 21 -12.46 -13.87 1.84
C TYR A 21 -13.48 -13.09 2.67
N PRO A 22 -13.61 -13.34 3.98
CA PRO A 22 -14.76 -12.86 4.76
C PRO A 22 -14.77 -11.36 5.07
N ASP A 23 -13.60 -10.71 5.08
CA ASP A 23 -13.47 -9.33 5.54
C ASP A 23 -13.60 -8.32 4.39
N VAL A 24 -14.81 -7.78 4.23
CA VAL A 24 -15.13 -6.77 3.20
C VAL A 24 -14.37 -5.46 3.39
N ASN A 25 -14.02 -5.10 4.63
CA ASN A 25 -13.25 -3.90 4.91
C ASN A 25 -11.82 -4.03 4.34
N LEU A 26 -11.19 -5.18 4.55
CA LEU A 26 -9.87 -5.44 3.97
C LEU A 26 -9.91 -5.52 2.44
N ILE A 27 -10.98 -6.08 1.85
CA ILE A 27 -11.17 -6.11 0.40
C ILE A 27 -11.24 -4.68 -0.15
N GLU A 28 -12.08 -3.81 0.43
CA GLU A 28 -12.18 -2.42 -0.01
C GLU A 28 -10.83 -1.69 0.13
N LYS A 29 -10.13 -1.89 1.25
CA LYS A 29 -8.80 -1.30 1.46
C LYS A 29 -7.78 -1.73 0.40
N VAL A 30 -7.79 -2.99 -0.02
CA VAL A 30 -6.92 -3.47 -1.10
C VAL A 30 -7.25 -2.77 -2.42
N ILE A 31 -8.53 -2.64 -2.77
CA ILE A 31 -8.97 -1.92 -3.97
C ILE A 31 -8.50 -0.46 -3.93
N ARG A 32 -8.66 0.21 -2.78
CA ARG A 32 -8.20 1.59 -2.57
C ARG A 32 -6.68 1.72 -2.63
N ALA A 33 -5.94 0.74 -2.10
CA ALA A 33 -4.48 0.73 -2.22
C ALA A 33 -4.03 0.64 -3.69
N PHE A 34 -4.66 -0.21 -4.51
CA PHE A 34 -4.40 -0.24 -5.96
C PHE A 34 -4.75 1.08 -6.65
N SER A 35 -5.85 1.73 -6.26
CA SER A 35 -6.23 3.03 -6.79
C SER A 35 -5.21 4.12 -6.47
N LEU A 36 -4.62 4.09 -5.27
CA LEU A 36 -3.52 4.99 -4.89
C LEU A 36 -2.27 4.75 -5.75
N VAL A 37 -1.91 3.49 -5.96
CA VAL A 37 -0.78 3.12 -6.84
C VAL A 37 -1.04 3.58 -8.28
N GLU A 38 -2.26 3.41 -8.79
CA GLU A 38 -2.67 3.89 -10.10
C GLU A 38 -2.51 5.42 -10.21
N MET A 39 -2.99 6.16 -9.21
CA MET A 39 -2.86 7.62 -9.16
C MET A 39 -1.41 8.07 -9.24
N LEU A 40 -0.54 7.51 -8.40
CA LEU A 40 0.88 7.84 -8.38
C LEU A 40 1.56 7.55 -9.72
N THR A 41 1.23 6.40 -10.32
CA THR A 41 1.79 5.99 -11.63
C THR A 41 1.36 6.95 -12.74
N LEU A 42 0.07 7.28 -12.81
CA LEU A 42 -0.46 8.20 -13.83
C LEU A 42 -0.01 9.65 -13.64
N ALA A 43 0.30 10.03 -12.40
CA ALA A 43 0.89 11.33 -12.10
C ALA A 43 2.40 11.40 -12.46
N GLY A 44 3.02 10.28 -12.86
CA GLY A 44 4.45 10.21 -13.18
C GLY A 44 5.36 10.29 -11.95
N CYS A 45 4.89 9.85 -10.78
CA CYS A 45 5.70 9.80 -9.56
C CYS A 45 6.90 8.85 -9.76
N PRO A 46 8.14 9.27 -9.45
CA PRO A 46 9.33 8.44 -9.64
C PRO A 46 9.54 7.49 -8.45
N TYR A 47 8.68 6.53 -8.25
CA TYR A 47 8.71 5.64 -7.09
C TYR A 47 9.10 4.20 -7.44
N ILE A 48 9.52 3.47 -6.42
CA ILE A 48 9.58 2.01 -6.37
C ILE A 48 8.57 1.56 -5.32
N TRP A 49 7.60 0.73 -5.72
CA TRP A 49 6.58 0.20 -4.81
C TRP A 49 7.11 -1.03 -4.08
N LYS A 50 7.18 -0.97 -2.76
CA LYS A 50 7.72 -2.01 -1.90
C LYS A 50 6.71 -2.51 -0.87
N GLY A 51 7.18 -3.30 0.07
CA GLY A 51 6.38 -3.72 1.23
C GLY A 51 5.42 -4.87 0.96
N GLY A 52 4.42 -5.00 1.84
CA GLY A 52 3.49 -6.13 1.81
C GLY A 52 2.52 -6.09 0.64
N SER A 53 2.07 -4.92 0.21
CA SER A 53 1.11 -4.76 -0.88
C SER A 53 1.71 -5.07 -2.26
N SER A 54 2.97 -4.68 -2.50
CA SER A 54 3.68 -5.08 -3.72
C SER A 54 3.98 -6.59 -3.75
N LEU A 55 4.38 -7.15 -2.60
CA LEU A 55 4.59 -8.60 -2.46
C LEU A 55 3.30 -9.40 -2.69
N MET A 56 2.16 -8.91 -2.21
CA MET A 56 0.86 -9.52 -2.45
C MET A 56 0.55 -9.63 -3.95
N LEU A 57 0.87 -8.60 -4.73
CA LEU A 57 0.70 -8.62 -6.19
C LEU A 57 1.67 -9.61 -6.85
N LEU A 58 2.92 -9.60 -6.42
CA LEU A 58 3.98 -10.46 -6.97
C LEU A 58 3.70 -11.96 -6.74
N LEU A 59 3.13 -12.32 -5.59
CA LEU A 59 2.84 -13.71 -5.22
C LEU A 59 1.45 -14.19 -5.69
N ALA A 60 0.68 -13.38 -6.40
CA ALA A 60 -0.62 -13.81 -6.93
C ALA A 60 -0.45 -15.05 -7.84
N PRO A 61 -1.34 -16.05 -7.78
CA PRO A 61 -2.58 -16.13 -7.01
C PRO A 61 -2.45 -16.67 -5.58
N ARG A 62 -1.25 -17.08 -5.15
CA ARG A 62 -1.01 -17.63 -3.81
C ARG A 62 -0.98 -16.51 -2.78
N ARG A 63 -2.06 -16.39 -1.99
CA ARG A 63 -2.20 -15.34 -0.97
C ARG A 63 -2.59 -15.94 0.35
N ASN A 64 -1.77 -15.67 1.35
CA ASN A 64 -2.08 -16.06 2.72
C ASN A 64 -2.65 -14.86 3.51
N ARG A 65 -2.34 -13.63 3.08
CA ARG A 65 -2.70 -12.39 3.78
C ARG A 65 -2.90 -11.24 2.81
N LEU A 66 -3.86 -10.35 3.11
CA LEU A 66 -4.00 -9.06 2.43
C LEU A 66 -3.11 -8.01 3.09
N SER A 67 -2.56 -7.12 2.28
CA SER A 67 -1.82 -5.94 2.71
C SER A 67 -2.46 -4.69 2.12
N ILE A 68 -2.64 -3.68 2.95
CA ILE A 68 -3.47 -2.51 2.65
C ILE A 68 -2.70 -1.20 2.64
N ASP A 69 -1.51 -1.17 3.25
CA ASP A 69 -0.66 0.02 3.24
C ASP A 69 0.15 0.07 1.93
N VAL A 70 0.41 1.26 1.44
CA VAL A 70 1.25 1.48 0.26
C VAL A 70 2.58 2.06 0.72
N ASP A 71 3.64 1.26 0.61
CA ASP A 71 5.01 1.65 0.95
C ASP A 71 5.79 1.93 -0.34
N ILE A 72 6.39 3.11 -0.45
CA ILE A 72 7.19 3.47 -1.63
C ILE A 72 8.54 4.07 -1.24
N ILE A 73 9.52 3.91 -2.13
CA ILE A 73 10.77 4.67 -2.11
C ILE A 73 10.74 5.66 -3.26
N CYS A 74 11.05 6.91 -2.95
CA CYS A 74 11.22 7.98 -3.93
C CYS A 74 12.65 8.54 -3.84
N PRO A 75 13.22 9.05 -4.94
CA PRO A 75 14.48 9.77 -4.89
C PRO A 75 14.44 10.93 -3.90
N PRO A 76 15.57 11.28 -3.24
CA PRO A 76 15.65 12.44 -2.37
C PRO A 76 15.18 13.72 -3.06
N GLY A 77 14.44 14.56 -2.33
CA GLY A 77 13.89 15.80 -2.89
C GLY A 77 12.56 15.64 -3.66
N THR A 78 12.00 14.44 -3.74
CA THR A 78 10.66 14.24 -4.29
C THR A 78 9.61 14.87 -3.38
N GLU A 79 8.77 15.76 -3.92
CA GLU A 79 7.64 16.37 -3.24
C GLU A 79 6.37 15.57 -3.51
N ILE A 80 6.05 14.61 -2.64
CA ILE A 80 4.97 13.64 -2.88
C ILE A 80 3.61 14.29 -3.07
N GLU A 81 3.36 15.41 -2.43
CA GLU A 81 2.09 16.16 -2.49
C GLU A 81 1.73 16.57 -3.92
N LYS A 82 2.73 16.84 -4.76
CA LYS A 82 2.51 17.19 -6.18
C LYS A 82 1.85 16.06 -6.98
N TYR A 83 2.07 14.81 -6.58
CA TYR A 83 1.53 13.61 -7.24
C TYR A 83 0.18 13.18 -6.66
N LEU A 84 -0.25 13.78 -5.55
CA LEU A 84 -1.51 13.46 -4.87
C LEU A 84 -2.65 14.44 -5.21
N THR A 85 -2.43 15.44 -6.06
CA THR A 85 -3.39 16.53 -6.33
C THR A 85 -4.72 16.04 -6.91
N ARG A 86 -4.74 14.91 -7.61
CA ARG A 86 -5.92 14.33 -8.25
C ARG A 86 -6.61 13.24 -7.43
N TYR A 87 -6.38 13.15 -6.13
CA TYR A 87 -6.91 12.08 -5.28
C TYR A 87 -8.43 11.86 -5.40
N LYS A 88 -9.21 12.93 -5.69
CA LYS A 88 -10.68 12.83 -5.87
C LYS A 88 -11.08 11.99 -7.08
N ASP A 89 -10.30 12.07 -8.18
CA ASP A 89 -10.56 11.29 -9.39
C ASP A 89 -10.37 9.79 -9.16
N PHE A 90 -9.63 9.43 -8.12
CA PHE A 90 -9.29 8.06 -7.73
C PHE A 90 -10.08 7.54 -6.53
N GLY A 91 -11.20 8.20 -6.21
CA GLY A 91 -12.16 7.74 -5.20
C GLY A 91 -11.79 8.08 -3.76
N PHE A 92 -10.87 9.03 -3.55
CA PHE A 92 -10.55 9.57 -2.23
C PHE A 92 -11.27 10.89 -2.01
N THR A 93 -11.59 11.19 -0.76
CA THR A 93 -12.29 12.42 -0.35
C THR A 93 -11.35 13.49 0.18
N GLU A 94 -10.22 13.05 0.74
CA GLU A 94 -9.26 13.91 1.42
C GLU A 94 -7.87 13.29 1.39
N SER A 95 -6.83 14.12 1.34
CA SER A 95 -5.43 13.73 1.52
C SER A 95 -4.81 14.62 2.58
N GLU A 96 -4.28 14.02 3.64
CA GLU A 96 -3.67 14.74 4.74
C GLU A 96 -2.29 14.17 5.10
N PRO A 97 -1.30 15.00 5.42
CA PRO A 97 -0.06 14.53 6.01
C PRO A 97 -0.36 13.92 7.38
N LYS A 98 0.29 12.80 7.69
CA LYS A 98 0.26 12.19 9.01
C LYS A 98 1.57 12.48 9.72
N ASP A 99 1.55 13.42 10.63
CA ASP A 99 2.72 13.69 11.48
C ASP A 99 3.08 12.45 12.30
N ARG A 100 4.20 11.85 11.98
CA ARG A 100 4.88 10.89 12.85
C ARG A 100 6.20 11.50 13.26
N GLU A 101 6.21 12.22 14.36
CA GLU A 101 7.45 12.51 15.05
C GLU A 101 8.13 11.19 15.41
N GLN A 102 9.20 10.87 14.71
CA GLN A 102 10.14 9.82 15.13
C GLN A 102 11.44 10.49 15.56
N PRO A 103 11.59 10.79 16.86
CA PRO A 103 12.89 11.25 17.36
C PRO A 103 13.94 10.16 17.09
N GLY A 104 15.03 10.53 16.44
CA GLY A 104 16.23 9.68 16.35
C GLY A 104 16.43 8.88 15.06
N THR A 105 15.74 9.18 13.96
CA THR A 105 16.12 8.65 12.64
C THR A 105 16.35 9.79 11.67
N ASP A 106 17.57 9.87 11.13
CA ASP A 106 17.95 10.87 10.10
C ASP A 106 17.42 10.55 8.70
N ILE A 107 16.57 9.52 8.56
CA ILE A 107 16.03 9.09 7.27
C ILE A 107 14.79 9.92 6.95
N PRO A 108 14.78 10.72 5.87
CA PRO A 108 13.63 11.51 5.47
C PRO A 108 12.44 10.61 5.12
N LYS A 109 11.35 10.76 5.84
CA LYS A 109 10.11 9.99 5.65
C LYS A 109 8.92 10.93 5.63
N SER A 110 7.93 10.58 4.80
CA SER A 110 6.61 11.21 4.81
C SER A 110 5.54 10.15 4.96
N HIS A 111 4.48 10.49 5.67
CA HIS A 111 3.30 9.65 5.81
C HIS A 111 2.10 10.46 5.37
N GLN A 112 1.30 9.90 4.47
CA GLN A 112 0.08 10.51 3.98
C GLN A 112 -1.10 9.58 4.26
N LYS A 113 -2.24 10.14 4.66
CA LYS A 113 -3.50 9.42 4.73
C LYS A 113 -4.41 9.89 3.62
N LEU A 114 -4.93 8.96 2.86
CA LEU A 114 -5.94 9.23 1.86
C LEU A 114 -7.26 8.65 2.34
N HIS A 115 -8.20 9.54 2.67
CA HIS A 115 -9.52 9.19 3.20
C HIS A 115 -10.48 8.88 2.07
N TYR A 116 -11.42 7.98 2.34
CA TYR A 116 -12.52 7.64 1.43
C TYR A 116 -13.78 7.30 2.21
N ASN A 117 -14.94 7.46 1.56
CA ASN A 117 -16.20 7.00 2.12
C ASN A 117 -16.31 5.49 1.89
N VAL A 118 -16.68 4.76 2.94
CA VAL A 118 -16.81 3.30 2.91
C VAL A 118 -17.98 2.88 2.02
N ALA A 119 -17.73 2.05 1.01
CA ALA A 119 -18.73 1.64 0.04
C ALA A 119 -19.53 0.39 0.48
N TYR A 120 -18.93 -0.53 1.24
CA TYR A 120 -19.61 -1.76 1.66
C TYR A 120 -20.71 -1.53 2.70
N LEU A 121 -20.77 -0.38 3.35
CA LEU A 121 -21.84 0.00 4.28
C LEU A 121 -22.84 0.90 3.56
N SER A 122 -24.07 0.42 3.40
CA SER A 122 -25.16 1.24 2.84
C SER A 122 -25.48 2.40 3.80
N ASN A 123 -25.56 3.62 3.27
CA ASN A 123 -25.96 4.84 3.99
C ASN A 123 -25.08 5.18 5.22
N SER A 124 -23.78 4.92 5.13
CA SER A 124 -22.84 5.24 6.20
C SER A 124 -21.97 6.44 5.83
N ASP A 125 -21.89 7.43 6.72
CA ASP A 125 -20.91 8.52 6.65
C ASP A 125 -19.53 8.09 7.16
N ARG A 126 -19.34 6.79 7.35
CA ARG A 126 -18.08 6.23 7.83
C ARG A 126 -16.97 6.46 6.82
N LYS A 127 -15.93 7.11 7.28
CA LYS A 127 -14.67 7.28 6.54
C LYS A 127 -13.63 6.29 7.03
N GLU A 128 -12.88 5.79 6.11
CA GLU A 128 -11.65 5.01 6.35
C GLU A 128 -10.51 5.67 5.58
N SER A 129 -9.28 5.18 5.78
CA SER A 129 -8.12 5.71 5.07
C SER A 129 -7.15 4.62 4.65
N ILE A 130 -6.41 4.90 3.59
CA ILE A 130 -5.21 4.18 3.19
C ILE A 130 -4.00 5.00 3.61
N LEU A 131 -3.00 4.31 4.14
CA LEU A 131 -1.73 4.90 4.50
C LEU A 131 -0.76 4.79 3.32
N LEU A 132 -0.14 5.90 2.96
CA LEU A 132 1.00 5.97 2.06
C LEU A 132 2.24 6.30 2.90
N ASP A 133 3.17 5.36 2.95
CA ASP A 133 4.46 5.54 3.60
C ASP A 133 5.53 5.78 2.53
N VAL A 134 6.14 6.95 2.56
CA VAL A 134 7.18 7.36 1.61
C VAL A 134 8.52 7.44 2.29
N LEU A 135 9.49 6.75 1.74
CA LEU A 135 10.90 6.82 2.13
C LEU A 135 11.66 7.60 1.04
N TYR A 136 12.37 8.64 1.40
CA TYR A 136 13.15 9.46 0.47
C TYR A 136 14.62 9.06 0.54
N GLU A 137 15.00 8.12 -0.31
CA GLU A 137 16.38 7.66 -0.43
C GLU A 137 16.66 7.08 -1.82
N ASP A 138 17.92 6.97 -2.17
CA ASP A 138 18.33 6.18 -3.33
C ASP A 138 18.16 4.70 -3.01
N ALA A 139 17.38 4.00 -3.82
CA ALA A 139 17.07 2.59 -3.60
C ALA A 139 18.34 1.73 -3.67
N GLN A 140 18.60 0.95 -2.64
CA GLN A 140 19.77 0.06 -2.50
C GLN A 140 19.43 -1.39 -2.89
N TYR A 141 18.43 -1.59 -3.75
CA TYR A 141 18.05 -2.90 -4.22
C TYR A 141 19.03 -3.42 -5.28
N GLU A 142 19.36 -4.70 -5.20
CA GLU A 142 20.19 -5.37 -6.20
C GLU A 142 19.49 -5.36 -7.57
N LYS A 143 18.16 -5.57 -7.57
CA LYS A 143 17.38 -5.62 -8.79
C LYS A 143 16.00 -4.99 -8.61
N VAL A 144 15.69 -4.02 -9.48
CA VAL A 144 14.34 -3.46 -9.63
C VAL A 144 13.69 -4.08 -10.87
N GLU A 145 12.52 -4.66 -10.68
CA GLU A 145 11.72 -5.30 -11.72
C GLU A 145 10.50 -4.45 -12.07
N THR A 146 9.84 -4.80 -13.17
CA THR A 146 8.57 -4.19 -13.57
C THR A 146 7.47 -5.23 -13.48
N LEU A 147 6.30 -4.84 -12.95
CA LEU A 147 5.16 -5.71 -12.75
C LEU A 147 3.88 -5.02 -13.25
N LYS A 148 3.04 -5.75 -13.95
CA LYS A 148 1.70 -5.28 -14.32
C LYS A 148 0.78 -5.30 -13.09
N VAL A 149 0.00 -4.24 -12.92
CA VAL A 149 -0.98 -4.14 -11.82
C VAL A 149 -2.26 -4.85 -12.24
N GLU A 150 -2.27 -6.17 -12.06
CA GLU A 150 -3.42 -7.05 -12.34
C GLU A 150 -3.80 -7.80 -11.07
N SER A 151 -5.07 -7.78 -10.71
CA SER A 151 -5.51 -8.43 -9.48
C SER A 151 -7.00 -8.78 -9.56
N PRO A 152 -7.43 -9.92 -8.97
CA PRO A 152 -8.85 -10.27 -8.90
C PRO A 152 -9.68 -9.35 -7.99
N PHE A 153 -9.04 -8.39 -7.31
CA PHE A 153 -9.73 -7.35 -6.55
C PHE A 153 -10.24 -6.21 -7.42
N ILE A 154 -9.71 -6.04 -8.64
CA ILE A 154 -10.00 -4.92 -9.52
C ILE A 154 -10.37 -5.37 -10.93
N ARG A 155 -11.18 -4.57 -11.61
CA ARG A 155 -11.39 -4.61 -13.05
C ARG A 155 -10.68 -3.44 -13.68
N LEU A 156 -10.16 -3.65 -14.87
CA LEU A 156 -9.41 -2.63 -15.60
C LEU A 156 -10.11 -2.25 -16.90
N ASP A 157 -10.09 -0.96 -17.22
CA ASP A 157 -10.37 -0.45 -18.55
C ASP A 157 -9.05 -0.27 -19.29
N GLY A 158 -8.85 -1.06 -20.35
CA GLY A 158 -7.62 -1.07 -21.14
C GLY A 158 -6.48 -1.87 -20.50
N GLU A 159 -5.27 -1.60 -20.98
CA GLU A 159 -4.06 -2.31 -20.53
C GLU A 159 -3.71 -1.98 -19.08
N PRO A 160 -3.23 -2.98 -18.31
CA PRO A 160 -2.78 -2.77 -16.94
C PRO A 160 -1.56 -1.85 -16.91
N LEU A 161 -1.52 -0.98 -15.91
CA LEU A 161 -0.34 -0.16 -15.64
C LEU A 161 0.83 -1.03 -15.20
N THR A 162 2.03 -0.54 -15.49
CA THR A 162 3.28 -1.18 -15.07
C THR A 162 3.92 -0.34 -13.97
N VAL A 163 4.33 -1.00 -12.90
CA VAL A 163 4.99 -0.39 -11.73
C VAL A 163 6.38 -0.97 -11.55
N ARG A 164 7.25 -0.21 -10.89
CA ARG A 164 8.58 -0.67 -10.49
C ARG A 164 8.52 -1.25 -9.08
N ILE A 165 9.08 -2.43 -8.89
CA ILE A 165 9.13 -3.14 -7.59
C ILE A 165 10.54 -3.71 -7.36
N PRO A 166 10.96 -3.91 -6.11
CA PRO A 166 12.16 -4.69 -5.82
C PRO A 166 11.96 -6.16 -6.23
N SER A 167 13.04 -6.87 -6.47
CA SER A 167 12.97 -8.32 -6.67
C SER A 167 12.43 -9.05 -5.42
N VAL A 168 11.98 -10.29 -5.58
CA VAL A 168 11.53 -11.13 -4.45
C VAL A 168 12.61 -11.23 -3.37
N ASN A 169 13.88 -11.37 -3.78
CA ASN A 169 14.99 -11.49 -2.85
C ASN A 169 15.21 -10.19 -2.06
N ASP A 170 15.12 -9.04 -2.72
CA ASP A 170 15.25 -7.74 -2.06
C ASP A 170 14.09 -7.48 -1.07
N ILE A 171 12.83 -7.80 -1.45
CA ILE A 171 11.69 -7.71 -0.53
C ILE A 171 11.85 -8.66 0.66
N MET A 172 12.38 -9.86 0.43
CA MET A 172 12.68 -10.81 1.51
C MET A 172 13.75 -10.23 2.45
N GLY A 173 14.79 -9.61 1.92
CA GLY A 173 15.81 -8.90 2.70
C GLY A 173 15.21 -7.82 3.60
N ASP A 174 14.33 -6.96 3.04
CA ASP A 174 13.60 -5.94 3.79
C ASP A 174 12.79 -6.55 4.95
N LYS A 175 12.08 -7.65 4.68
CA LYS A 175 11.28 -8.34 5.69
C LYS A 175 12.12 -8.98 6.78
N LEU A 176 13.21 -9.63 6.43
CA LEU A 176 14.13 -10.24 7.40
C LEU A 176 14.80 -9.16 8.27
N THR A 177 15.20 -8.04 7.67
CA THR A 177 15.72 -6.88 8.41
C THR A 177 14.69 -6.35 9.41
N ALA A 178 13.44 -6.17 8.99
CA ALA A 178 12.37 -5.72 9.87
C ALA A 178 11.99 -6.75 10.96
N PHE A 179 12.19 -8.05 10.70
CA PHE A 179 11.95 -9.15 11.65
C PHE A 179 13.01 -9.25 12.74
N ALA A 180 14.21 -8.68 12.58
CA ALA A 180 15.33 -8.78 13.53
C ALA A 180 15.22 -7.79 14.72
N PRO A 181 14.40 -8.05 15.77
CA PRO A 181 13.97 -7.02 16.75
C PRO A 181 15.09 -6.57 17.70
N ASN A 182 16.13 -7.36 17.86
CA ASN A 182 17.24 -7.02 18.75
C ASN A 182 18.40 -6.29 18.04
N THR A 183 18.24 -5.99 16.76
CA THR A 183 19.26 -5.33 15.92
C THR A 183 18.63 -4.15 15.17
N SER A 184 18.46 -4.28 13.85
CA SER A 184 17.93 -3.24 12.97
C SER A 184 16.40 -3.28 12.80
N GLY A 185 15.73 -4.32 13.30
CA GLY A 185 14.33 -4.57 13.04
C GLY A 185 13.35 -3.87 14.01
N ILE A 186 12.10 -4.26 13.91
CA ILE A 186 11.02 -3.75 14.76
C ILE A 186 11.27 -4.19 16.21
N PRO A 187 11.41 -3.29 17.18
CA PRO A 187 11.67 -3.67 18.57
C PRO A 187 10.46 -4.40 19.16
N TYR A 188 10.69 -5.29 20.12
CA TYR A 188 9.60 -5.98 20.84
C TYR A 188 8.61 -5.03 21.50
N TYR A 189 9.10 -3.91 22.00
CA TYR A 189 8.29 -2.85 22.61
C TYR A 189 8.68 -1.49 22.04
N LYS A 190 7.70 -0.69 21.67
CA LYS A 190 7.87 0.70 21.22
C LYS A 190 7.00 1.61 22.05
N LYS A 191 7.60 2.56 22.81
CA LYS A 191 6.89 3.46 23.74
C LYS A 191 6.01 2.70 24.75
N GLY A 192 6.48 1.53 25.22
CA GLY A 192 5.75 0.67 26.16
C GLY A 192 4.71 -0.26 25.53
N GLU A 193 4.42 -0.11 24.23
CA GLU A 193 3.45 -0.93 23.50
C GLU A 193 4.13 -2.16 22.88
N PRO A 194 3.56 -3.39 23.02
CA PRO A 194 4.10 -4.58 22.40
C PRO A 194 3.94 -4.53 20.87
N LYS A 195 4.97 -4.96 20.13
CA LYS A 195 5.04 -4.98 18.66
C LYS A 195 5.15 -6.38 18.06
N PHE A 196 4.72 -7.40 18.78
CA PHE A 196 4.81 -8.79 18.34
C PHE A 196 4.06 -9.07 17.05
N VAL A 197 2.88 -8.45 16.85
CA VAL A 197 2.08 -8.61 15.64
C VAL A 197 2.82 -8.02 14.43
N GLU A 198 3.41 -6.84 14.59
CA GLU A 198 4.18 -6.18 13.53
C GLU A 198 5.44 -6.98 13.15
N ILE A 199 6.08 -7.62 14.13
CA ILE A 199 7.24 -8.49 13.90
C ILE A 199 6.80 -9.75 13.14
N ILE A 200 5.77 -10.46 13.63
CA ILE A 200 5.29 -11.70 13.02
C ILE A 200 4.77 -11.47 11.59
N LYS A 201 4.17 -10.33 11.32
CA LYS A 201 3.74 -9.95 9.96
C LYS A 201 4.86 -10.01 8.92
N GLN A 202 6.12 -9.95 9.32
CA GLN A 202 7.25 -10.01 8.38
C GLN A 202 7.50 -11.42 7.87
N LEU A 203 6.96 -12.46 8.52
CA LEU A 203 7.12 -13.87 8.12
C LEU A 203 6.05 -14.38 7.15
N TYR A 204 4.99 -13.61 6.91
CA TYR A 204 3.84 -14.02 6.09
C TYR A 204 3.69 -13.13 4.86
#